data_6dbfc2c2bc9f22ce2c4ffcbc178ff333
#
_entry.id   6dbfc2c2bc9f22ce2c4ffcbc178ff333
#
_cell.length_a   1.000
_cell.length_b   1.000
_cell.length_c   1.000
_cell.angle_alpha   90.00
_cell.angle_beta   90.00
_cell.angle_gamma   90.00
#
_symmetry.space_group_name_H-M   'P 1'
#
loop_
_entity.id
_entity.type
_entity.pdbx_description
1 polymer ?
#
loop_
_entity_poly.entity_id
_entity_poly.type
_entity_poly.pdbx_seq_one_letter_code
_entity_poly.pdbx_strand_id
1 'polypeptide(L)'
;MLLVRHILFTILIVTSFFSFGQIPKHLFNEVTEEVYSSKDFTSKTKPIKQRVGVYHFGESEGEWDFIILQNGDSLNIQIWNGTWSTNPFTKKQCWQRQCKTFNKVSIQGNKFFFGKYSGLFAEYSYDNKITNALLLLCDPIEKRNYGKDSAEVGHYSTSIDIFYDDKARYQLSINVQPGNYFNGKTKQELKLMRNTVFANYGLLFQAGGEMEKYFSKKNWYNPYLKDVSNYLTDIETKNILTIARLEQL
;
A
#
# COMPACT_ATOMS: atom_id res chain seq x y z
N MET A 1 -27.93 -20.82 63.84
CA MET A 1 -27.84 -21.79 62.73
C MET A 1 -27.76 -20.97 61.45
N LEU A 2 -26.53 -20.64 61.03
CA LEU A 2 -26.23 -19.80 59.85
C LEU A 2 -26.04 -20.71 58.63
N LEU A 3 -26.91 -20.52 57.64
CA LEU A 3 -26.79 -21.19 56.34
C LEU A 3 -25.78 -20.42 55.47
N VAL A 4 -24.61 -20.99 55.26
CA VAL A 4 -23.61 -20.45 54.31
C VAL A 4 -23.96 -20.96 52.91
N ARG A 5 -24.48 -20.07 52.08
CA ARG A 5 -24.68 -20.30 50.63
C ARG A 5 -23.37 -20.20 49.92
N HIS A 6 -22.82 -21.31 49.43
CA HIS A 6 -21.70 -21.32 48.49
C HIS A 6 -22.21 -20.94 47.11
N ILE A 7 -21.81 -19.76 46.64
CA ILE A 7 -21.99 -19.35 45.24
C ILE A 7 -20.79 -19.90 44.47
N LEU A 8 -21.02 -20.97 43.71
CA LEU A 8 -20.09 -21.48 42.73
C LEU A 8 -20.04 -20.46 41.55
N PHE A 9 -18.98 -19.69 41.46
CA PHE A 9 -18.68 -18.90 40.27
C PHE A 9 -18.06 -19.82 39.22
N THR A 10 -18.87 -20.29 38.28
CA THR A 10 -18.38 -21.00 37.11
C THR A 10 -17.80 -19.96 36.19
N ILE A 11 -16.45 -19.78 36.19
CA ILE A 11 -15.74 -18.99 35.20
C ILE A 11 -15.82 -19.74 33.88
N LEU A 12 -16.71 -19.31 33.00
CA LEU A 12 -16.75 -19.74 31.61
C LEU A 12 -15.54 -19.13 30.91
N ILE A 13 -14.43 -19.88 30.86
CA ILE A 13 -13.28 -19.50 29.99
C ILE A 13 -13.76 -19.72 28.58
N VAL A 14 -14.25 -18.65 27.94
CA VAL A 14 -14.43 -18.59 26.50
C VAL A 14 -13.02 -18.52 25.90
N THR A 15 -12.44 -19.68 25.65
CA THR A 15 -11.30 -19.79 24.76
C THR A 15 -11.79 -19.43 23.36
N SER A 16 -11.70 -18.15 23.03
CA SER A 16 -11.78 -17.73 21.64
C SER A 16 -10.62 -18.41 20.91
N PHE A 17 -10.92 -19.52 20.25
CA PHE A 17 -10.05 -20.08 19.24
C PHE A 17 -9.89 -18.99 18.17
N PHE A 18 -8.80 -18.23 18.25
CA PHE A 18 -8.38 -17.41 17.13
C PHE A 18 -8.12 -18.38 15.98
N SER A 19 -9.08 -18.49 15.10
CA SER A 19 -8.90 -19.13 13.80
C SER A 19 -7.80 -18.35 13.09
N PHE A 20 -6.56 -18.82 13.20
CA PHE A 20 -5.51 -18.41 12.30
C PHE A 20 -6.08 -18.61 10.89
N GLY A 21 -6.16 -17.53 10.10
CA GLY A 21 -6.74 -17.62 8.77
C GLY A 21 -6.08 -18.77 8.03
N GLN A 22 -6.87 -19.74 7.61
CA GLN A 22 -6.35 -20.87 6.84
C GLN A 22 -5.82 -20.35 5.52
N ILE A 23 -4.66 -20.85 5.13
CA ILE A 23 -4.15 -20.63 3.78
C ILE A 23 -5.09 -21.37 2.83
N PRO A 24 -5.58 -20.70 1.77
CA PRO A 24 -6.46 -21.34 0.79
C PRO A 24 -5.82 -22.60 0.20
N LYS A 25 -6.65 -23.60 -0.13
CA LYS A 25 -6.18 -24.86 -0.71
C LYS A 25 -5.64 -24.68 -2.13
N HIS A 26 -6.26 -23.78 -2.86
CA HIS A 26 -5.85 -23.40 -4.21
C HIS A 26 -5.62 -21.91 -4.23
N LEU A 27 -4.48 -21.54 -4.78
CA LEU A 27 -4.06 -20.16 -4.97
C LEU A 27 -3.80 -20.00 -6.46
N PHE A 28 -4.35 -19.00 -7.07
CA PHE A 28 -4.07 -18.68 -8.45
C PHE A 28 -4.08 -17.16 -8.64
N ASN A 29 -3.30 -16.74 -9.58
CA ASN A 29 -3.35 -15.41 -10.11
C ASN A 29 -4.11 -15.49 -11.44
N GLU A 30 -5.19 -14.75 -11.58
CA GLU A 30 -6.02 -14.78 -12.78
C GLU A 30 -5.28 -14.32 -14.04
N VAL A 31 -4.19 -13.58 -13.85
CA VAL A 31 -3.40 -13.05 -14.98
C VAL A 31 -2.35 -14.05 -15.46
N THR A 32 -1.85 -14.93 -14.59
CA THR A 32 -0.71 -15.81 -14.93
C THR A 32 -1.10 -17.21 -15.28
N GLU A 33 -2.25 -17.69 -15.30
CA GLU A 33 -2.58 -19.12 -15.46
C GLU A 33 -1.82 -20.06 -14.48
N GLU A 34 -0.97 -19.51 -13.61
CA GLU A 34 -0.23 -20.27 -12.61
C GLU A 34 -1.14 -20.68 -11.46
N VAL A 35 -1.16 -21.98 -11.20
CA VAL A 35 -1.89 -22.56 -10.08
C VAL A 35 -0.91 -22.91 -8.98
N TYR A 36 -1.02 -22.24 -7.84
CA TYR A 36 -0.22 -22.51 -6.66
C TYR A 36 -0.91 -23.55 -5.77
N SER A 37 -0.13 -24.41 -5.13
CA SER A 37 -0.60 -25.30 -4.09
C SER A 37 -0.49 -24.64 -2.73
N SER A 38 -1.44 -24.88 -1.85
CA SER A 38 -1.33 -24.44 -0.44
C SER A 38 -0.11 -24.99 0.29
N LYS A 39 0.54 -26.05 -0.25
CA LYS A 39 1.79 -26.61 0.27
C LYS A 39 2.99 -25.70 0.06
N ASP A 40 2.94 -24.84 -0.94
CA ASP A 40 4.01 -23.91 -1.29
C ASP A 40 4.07 -22.72 -0.35
N PHE A 41 3.07 -22.58 0.52
CA PHE A 41 2.94 -21.48 1.45
C PHE A 41 2.97 -21.94 2.89
N THR A 42 3.68 -21.18 3.71
CA THR A 42 3.65 -21.37 5.16
C THR A 42 3.18 -20.10 5.86
N SER A 43 2.33 -20.29 6.87
CA SER A 43 1.79 -19.21 7.69
C SER A 43 2.67 -19.00 8.92
N LYS A 44 3.77 -18.28 8.78
CA LYS A 44 4.60 -17.89 9.93
C LYS A 44 4.32 -16.46 10.33
N THR A 45 4.09 -16.25 11.63
CA THR A 45 3.98 -14.90 12.17
C THR A 45 5.34 -14.24 12.21
N LYS A 46 5.53 -13.17 11.45
CA LYS A 46 6.75 -12.35 11.47
C LYS A 46 6.48 -10.97 12.07
N PRO A 47 7.48 -10.30 12.65
CA PRO A 47 7.38 -8.91 13.05
C PRO A 47 6.94 -8.02 11.86
N ILE A 48 6.16 -6.99 12.14
CA ILE A 48 5.61 -6.11 11.10
C ILE A 48 6.68 -5.49 10.21
N LYS A 49 7.84 -5.13 10.78
CA LYS A 49 8.97 -4.58 10.03
C LYS A 49 9.47 -5.48 8.88
N GLN A 50 9.27 -6.80 9.00
CA GLN A 50 9.64 -7.76 7.96
C GLN A 50 8.53 -7.96 6.92
N ARG A 51 7.40 -7.30 7.06
CA ARG A 51 6.23 -7.38 6.17
C ARG A 51 5.99 -6.09 5.41
N VAL A 52 6.68 -5.01 5.81
CA VAL A 52 6.66 -3.73 5.11
C VAL A 52 7.38 -3.87 3.77
N GLY A 53 6.84 -3.29 2.73
CA GLY A 53 7.44 -3.31 1.39
C GLY A 53 6.41 -3.40 0.30
N VAL A 54 6.85 -3.80 -0.87
CA VAL A 54 6.05 -3.91 -2.07
C VAL A 54 5.76 -5.37 -2.36
N TYR A 55 4.52 -5.65 -2.70
CA TYR A 55 4.06 -6.96 -3.17
C TYR A 55 3.45 -6.77 -4.54
N HIS A 56 4.00 -7.45 -5.49
CA HIS A 56 3.61 -7.35 -6.89
C HIS A 56 2.58 -8.42 -7.23
N PHE A 57 1.49 -8.01 -7.85
CA PHE A 57 0.38 -8.85 -8.27
C PHE A 57 0.19 -8.74 -9.77
N GLY A 58 -0.28 -9.83 -10.37
CA GLY A 58 -0.55 -9.87 -11.79
C GLY A 58 0.69 -9.94 -12.66
N GLU A 59 0.46 -9.95 -13.94
CA GLU A 59 1.49 -9.91 -14.97
C GLU A 59 1.06 -9.03 -16.13
N SER A 60 2.03 -8.51 -16.88
CA SER A 60 1.81 -7.71 -18.07
C SER A 60 0.93 -6.47 -17.80
N GLU A 61 -0.08 -6.22 -18.60
CA GLU A 61 -0.95 -5.02 -18.46
C GLU A 61 -1.93 -5.10 -17.29
N GLY A 62 -2.07 -6.28 -16.67
CA GLY A 62 -2.86 -6.49 -15.45
C GLY A 62 -2.07 -6.32 -14.15
N GLU A 63 -0.82 -5.92 -14.22
CA GLU A 63 0.06 -5.74 -13.05
C GLU A 63 -0.41 -4.63 -12.13
N TRP A 64 -0.25 -4.87 -10.84
CA TRP A 64 -0.50 -3.86 -9.83
C TRP A 64 0.33 -4.13 -8.57
N ASP A 65 0.56 -3.09 -7.80
CA ASP A 65 1.40 -3.13 -6.61
C ASP A 65 0.58 -2.90 -5.35
N PHE A 66 0.85 -3.71 -4.35
CA PHE A 66 0.35 -3.58 -2.99
C PHE A 66 1.49 -3.17 -2.08
N ILE A 67 1.46 -1.95 -1.60
CA ILE A 67 2.55 -1.38 -0.82
C ILE A 67 2.12 -1.24 0.63
N ILE A 68 2.88 -1.86 1.55
CA ILE A 68 2.68 -1.71 2.99
C ILE A 68 3.72 -0.74 3.51
N LEU A 69 3.27 0.35 4.09
CA LEU A 69 4.08 1.39 4.69
C LEU A 69 3.86 1.42 6.20
N GLN A 70 4.94 1.51 6.96
CA GLN A 70 4.89 1.67 8.41
C GLN A 70 5.37 3.07 8.80
N ASN A 71 4.60 3.70 9.68
CA ASN A 71 4.96 4.98 10.28
C ASN A 71 4.69 4.92 11.79
N GLY A 72 5.75 4.71 12.57
CA GLY A 72 5.63 4.37 13.98
C GLY A 72 4.80 3.09 14.14
N ASP A 73 3.72 3.18 14.92
CA ASP A 73 2.80 2.06 15.16
C ASP A 73 1.66 1.97 14.14
N SER A 74 1.58 2.92 13.21
CA SER A 74 0.54 2.96 12.18
C SER A 74 0.99 2.28 10.90
N LEU A 75 0.05 1.58 10.26
CA LEU A 75 0.22 1.00 8.93
C LEU A 75 -0.67 1.69 7.93
N ASN A 76 -0.12 1.91 6.76
CA ASN A 76 -0.84 2.37 5.59
C ASN A 76 -0.66 1.34 4.46
N ILE A 77 -1.68 1.18 3.66
CA ILE A 77 -1.61 0.39 2.43
C ILE A 77 -1.89 1.33 1.26
N GLN A 78 -1.05 1.23 0.26
CA GLN A 78 -1.29 1.83 -1.05
C GLN A 78 -1.43 0.71 -2.08
N ILE A 79 -2.46 0.83 -2.90
CA ILE A 79 -2.63 -0.02 -4.07
C ILE A 79 -2.40 0.87 -5.29
N TRP A 80 -1.46 0.45 -6.10
CA TRP A 80 -1.07 1.15 -7.32
C TRP A 80 -1.32 0.25 -8.51
N ASN A 81 -2.18 0.71 -9.39
CA ASN A 81 -2.40 0.12 -10.71
C ASN A 81 -2.28 1.21 -11.76
N GLY A 82 -2.56 0.89 -13.00
CA GLY A 82 -2.53 1.90 -14.05
C GLY A 82 -3.28 1.45 -15.30
N THR A 83 -3.31 2.37 -16.23
CA THR A 83 -3.84 2.13 -17.57
C THR A 83 -3.10 3.00 -18.58
N TRP A 84 -3.03 2.55 -19.80
CA TRP A 84 -2.51 3.37 -20.88
C TRP A 84 -3.46 4.52 -21.19
N SER A 85 -2.92 5.71 -21.32
CA SER A 85 -3.66 6.91 -21.66
C SER A 85 -2.82 7.85 -22.51
N THR A 86 -3.44 8.89 -23.08
CA THR A 86 -2.68 9.92 -23.81
C THR A 86 -2.42 11.10 -22.89
N ASN A 87 -1.15 11.45 -22.69
CA ASN A 87 -0.79 12.63 -21.92
C ASN A 87 -1.41 13.88 -22.57
N PRO A 88 -2.18 14.68 -21.84
CA PRO A 88 -2.92 15.80 -22.41
C PRO A 88 -2.03 16.94 -22.93
N PHE A 89 -0.78 17.05 -22.45
CA PHE A 89 0.17 18.08 -22.87
C PHE A 89 1.11 17.61 -23.98
N THR A 90 1.73 16.46 -23.80
CA THR A 90 2.74 15.94 -24.75
C THR A 90 2.12 15.19 -25.92
N LYS A 91 0.84 14.81 -25.82
CA LYS A 91 0.11 13.96 -26.76
C LYS A 91 0.72 12.57 -26.97
N LYS A 92 1.65 12.17 -26.13
CA LYS A 92 2.27 10.83 -26.16
C LYS A 92 1.49 9.85 -25.29
N GLN A 93 1.55 8.58 -25.65
CA GLN A 93 1.07 7.51 -24.78
C GLN A 93 1.90 7.50 -23.50
N CYS A 94 1.22 7.38 -22.38
CA CYS A 94 1.83 7.27 -21.07
C CYS A 94 1.03 6.29 -20.19
N TRP A 95 1.73 5.63 -19.31
CA TRP A 95 1.12 4.84 -18.27
C TRP A 95 0.54 5.76 -17.20
N GLN A 96 -0.78 5.79 -17.09
CA GLN A 96 -1.47 6.58 -16.07
C GLN A 96 -1.61 5.74 -14.81
N ARG A 97 -0.81 6.05 -13.80
CA ARG A 97 -0.93 5.40 -12.48
C ARG A 97 -2.18 5.87 -11.76
N GLN A 98 -2.84 4.91 -11.12
CA GLN A 98 -3.93 5.14 -10.19
C GLN A 98 -3.49 4.64 -8.83
N CYS A 99 -3.80 5.40 -7.78
CA CYS A 99 -3.44 5.03 -6.42
C CYS A 99 -4.69 5.04 -5.54
N LYS A 100 -4.78 4.02 -4.70
CA LYS A 100 -5.80 3.94 -3.65
C LYS A 100 -5.13 3.70 -2.31
N THR A 101 -5.41 4.57 -1.35
CA THR A 101 -4.81 4.53 -0.03
C THR A 101 -5.79 4.04 1.04
N PHE A 102 -5.28 3.25 1.97
CA PHE A 102 -5.98 2.80 3.16
C PHE A 102 -5.13 3.15 4.39
N ASN A 103 -5.59 4.09 5.19
CA ASN A 103 -4.89 4.58 6.39
C ASN A 103 -5.24 3.79 7.67
N LYS A 104 -6.25 2.92 7.61
CA LYS A 104 -6.68 2.10 8.74
C LYS A 104 -6.44 0.64 8.40
N VAL A 105 -5.31 0.14 8.87
CA VAL A 105 -4.91 -1.25 8.68
C VAL A 105 -4.78 -1.90 10.05
N SER A 106 -5.36 -3.06 10.21
CA SER A 106 -5.22 -3.87 11.42
C SER A 106 -4.65 -5.24 11.10
N ILE A 107 -3.86 -5.78 12.04
CA ILE A 107 -3.24 -7.09 11.90
C ILE A 107 -3.65 -7.97 13.09
N GLN A 108 -4.04 -9.20 12.79
CA GLN A 108 -4.35 -10.25 13.75
C GLN A 108 -3.57 -11.51 13.37
N GLY A 109 -2.47 -11.76 14.06
CA GLY A 109 -1.55 -12.83 13.69
C GLY A 109 -0.92 -12.59 12.32
N ASN A 110 -1.20 -13.46 11.37
CA ASN A 110 -0.78 -13.30 9.96
C ASN A 110 -1.90 -12.75 9.05
N LYS A 111 -3.08 -12.49 9.58
CA LYS A 111 -4.18 -11.87 8.83
C LYS A 111 -4.12 -10.35 8.96
N PHE A 112 -4.36 -9.65 7.87
CA PHE A 112 -4.49 -8.21 7.85
C PHE A 112 -5.81 -7.77 7.23
N PHE A 113 -6.29 -6.60 7.66
CA PHE A 113 -7.58 -6.03 7.24
C PHE A 113 -7.36 -4.58 6.82
N PHE A 114 -7.97 -4.18 5.72
CA PHE A 114 -7.90 -2.84 5.18
C PHE A 114 -9.20 -2.47 4.45
N GLY A 115 -9.86 -1.44 4.91
CA GLY A 115 -11.22 -1.13 4.47
C GLY A 115 -12.16 -2.32 4.70
N LYS A 116 -12.78 -2.84 3.65
CA LYS A 116 -13.64 -4.04 3.68
C LYS A 116 -12.91 -5.32 3.26
N TYR A 117 -11.64 -5.24 2.95
CA TYR A 117 -10.83 -6.31 2.40
C TYR A 117 -9.97 -6.97 3.46
N SER A 118 -9.52 -8.17 3.19
CA SER A 118 -8.57 -8.87 4.04
C SER A 118 -7.60 -9.72 3.21
N GLY A 119 -6.46 -10.00 3.81
CA GLY A 119 -5.45 -10.87 3.24
C GLY A 119 -4.66 -11.60 4.31
N LEU A 120 -3.73 -12.43 3.88
CA LEU A 120 -2.85 -13.20 4.74
C LEU A 120 -1.40 -12.90 4.38
N PHE A 121 -0.56 -12.78 5.41
CA PHE A 121 0.88 -12.84 5.23
C PHE A 121 1.33 -14.30 5.20
N ALA A 122 2.11 -14.65 4.20
CA ALA A 122 2.66 -16.00 4.03
C ALA A 122 4.14 -15.93 3.66
N GLU A 123 4.80 -17.07 3.73
CA GLU A 123 6.07 -17.33 3.07
C GLU A 123 5.80 -18.28 1.91
N TYR A 124 6.31 -17.93 0.76
CA TYR A 124 6.25 -18.76 -0.44
C TYR A 124 7.60 -19.46 -0.65
N SER A 125 7.56 -20.76 -0.86
CA SER A 125 8.74 -21.59 -1.12
C SER A 125 8.72 -22.05 -2.56
N TYR A 126 9.69 -21.58 -3.34
CA TYR A 126 9.89 -21.98 -4.71
C TYR A 126 11.38 -22.18 -4.99
N ASP A 127 11.77 -23.27 -5.62
CA ASP A 127 13.14 -23.58 -6.00
C ASP A 127 14.15 -23.40 -4.83
N ASN A 128 13.79 -23.94 -3.65
CA ASN A 128 14.56 -23.83 -2.40
C ASN A 128 14.78 -22.39 -1.89
N LYS A 129 14.08 -21.41 -2.45
CA LYS A 129 14.05 -20.04 -1.95
C LYS A 129 12.76 -19.78 -1.21
N ILE A 130 12.86 -19.09 -0.06
CA ILE A 130 11.72 -18.68 0.73
C ILE A 130 11.60 -17.16 0.64
N THR A 131 10.46 -16.69 0.15
CA THR A 131 10.17 -15.26 0.05
C THR A 131 8.90 -14.91 0.82
N ASN A 132 8.75 -13.63 1.18
CA ASN A 132 7.47 -13.17 1.70
C ASN A 132 6.45 -13.13 0.56
N ALA A 133 5.20 -13.45 0.89
CA ALA A 133 4.07 -13.33 -0.02
C ALA A 133 2.87 -12.73 0.69
N LEU A 134 1.98 -12.11 -0.07
CA LEU A 134 0.63 -11.76 0.35
C LEU A 134 -0.37 -12.62 -0.39
N LEU A 135 -1.36 -13.08 0.34
CA LEU A 135 -2.51 -13.79 -0.22
C LEU A 135 -3.73 -12.87 -0.02
N LEU A 136 -4.26 -12.32 -1.08
CA LEU A 136 -5.49 -11.54 -1.03
C LEU A 136 -6.69 -12.44 -1.26
N LEU A 137 -7.65 -12.37 -0.35
CA LEU A 137 -8.88 -13.18 -0.40
C LEU A 137 -9.97 -12.52 -1.26
N CYS A 138 -9.71 -11.32 -1.73
CA CYS A 138 -10.59 -10.57 -2.63
C CYS A 138 -9.78 -9.52 -3.39
N ASP A 139 -10.17 -9.23 -4.61
CA ASP A 139 -9.59 -8.19 -5.45
C ASP A 139 -10.05 -6.80 -4.99
N PRO A 140 -9.15 -5.96 -4.50
CA PRO A 140 -9.49 -4.61 -4.08
C PRO A 140 -9.65 -3.62 -5.24
N ILE A 141 -9.22 -3.97 -6.45
CA ILE A 141 -9.32 -3.16 -7.67
C ILE A 141 -10.67 -3.41 -8.32
N GLU A 142 -10.93 -4.64 -8.73
CA GLU A 142 -12.17 -5.02 -9.39
C GLU A 142 -13.32 -5.35 -8.42
N LYS A 143 -13.02 -5.39 -7.12
CA LYS A 143 -13.98 -5.67 -6.04
C LYS A 143 -14.61 -7.06 -6.10
N ARG A 144 -13.87 -8.04 -6.64
CA ARG A 144 -14.27 -9.44 -6.70
C ARG A 144 -13.85 -10.20 -5.45
N ASN A 145 -14.58 -11.25 -5.12
CA ASN A 145 -14.20 -12.25 -4.12
C ASN A 145 -13.74 -13.51 -4.84
N TYR A 146 -12.60 -14.03 -4.43
CA TYR A 146 -12.05 -15.26 -5.00
C TYR A 146 -12.67 -16.55 -4.44
N GLY A 147 -13.59 -16.45 -3.47
CA GLY A 147 -14.18 -17.59 -2.81
C GLY A 147 -13.39 -18.05 -1.56
N LYS A 148 -13.80 -19.21 -1.01
CA LYS A 148 -13.24 -19.67 0.27
C LYS A 148 -11.86 -20.31 0.15
N ASP A 149 -11.57 -20.91 -0.99
CA ASP A 149 -10.38 -21.74 -1.21
C ASP A 149 -9.41 -21.14 -2.23
N SER A 150 -9.59 -19.86 -2.56
CA SER A 150 -8.80 -19.16 -3.55
C SER A 150 -8.27 -17.84 -3.02
N ALA A 151 -7.12 -17.44 -3.49
CA ALA A 151 -6.53 -16.13 -3.22
C ALA A 151 -5.65 -15.71 -4.39
N GLU A 152 -5.51 -14.42 -4.59
CA GLU A 152 -4.48 -13.88 -5.45
C GLU A 152 -3.17 -13.77 -4.69
N VAL A 153 -2.08 -14.10 -5.35
CA VAL A 153 -0.74 -14.14 -4.75
C VAL A 153 0.06 -12.92 -5.16
N GLY A 154 0.51 -12.16 -4.17
CA GLY A 154 1.44 -11.06 -4.36
C GLY A 154 2.85 -11.47 -3.92
N HIS A 155 3.82 -11.33 -4.81
CA HIS A 155 5.21 -11.65 -4.54
C HIS A 155 5.95 -10.45 -3.98
N TYR A 156 6.68 -10.67 -2.89
CA TYR A 156 7.47 -9.61 -2.26
C TYR A 156 8.62 -9.18 -3.16
N SER A 157 8.73 -7.89 -3.38
CA SER A 157 9.89 -7.27 -4.00
C SER A 157 10.86 -6.76 -2.95
N THR A 158 12.14 -7.06 -3.12
CA THR A 158 13.21 -6.60 -2.24
C THR A 158 13.55 -5.12 -2.41
N SER A 159 13.07 -4.50 -3.48
CA SER A 159 13.39 -3.13 -3.85
C SER A 159 12.12 -2.34 -4.14
N ILE A 160 11.84 -1.37 -3.30
CA ILE A 160 10.86 -0.31 -3.60
C ILE A 160 11.25 0.46 -4.88
N ASP A 161 12.55 0.51 -5.21
CA ASP A 161 13.07 1.25 -6.36
C ASP A 161 12.59 0.68 -7.71
N ILE A 162 12.24 -0.60 -7.76
CA ILE A 162 11.71 -1.25 -8.98
C ILE A 162 10.37 -0.61 -9.40
N PHE A 163 9.55 -0.22 -8.43
CA PHE A 163 8.21 0.33 -8.69
C PHE A 163 8.18 1.85 -8.80
N TYR A 164 9.28 2.51 -8.42
CA TYR A 164 9.41 3.95 -8.48
C TYR A 164 10.48 4.32 -9.48
N ASP A 165 10.10 4.72 -10.68
CA ASP A 165 10.99 5.15 -11.76
C ASP A 165 11.93 6.28 -11.33
N ASP A 166 11.54 7.02 -10.29
CA ASP A 166 12.30 8.12 -9.71
C ASP A 166 12.11 8.10 -8.19
N LYS A 167 13.09 7.56 -7.49
CA LYS A 167 13.10 7.48 -6.01
C LYS A 167 12.94 8.85 -5.35
N ALA A 168 13.52 9.89 -5.93
CA ALA A 168 13.42 11.25 -5.41
C ALA A 168 11.97 11.74 -5.44
N ARG A 169 11.20 11.33 -6.44
CA ARG A 169 9.78 11.67 -6.60
C ARG A 169 8.91 11.14 -5.47
N TYR A 170 9.24 9.97 -4.92
CA TYR A 170 8.46 9.27 -3.91
C TYR A 170 9.03 9.33 -2.50
N GLN A 171 10.12 10.06 -2.26
CA GLN A 171 10.76 10.16 -0.94
C GLN A 171 9.78 10.57 0.17
N LEU A 172 8.84 11.47 -0.15
CA LEU A 172 7.84 11.95 0.80
C LEU A 172 6.65 10.99 0.98
N SER A 173 6.53 10.00 0.11
CA SER A 173 5.44 9.01 0.16
C SER A 173 5.85 7.73 0.89
N ILE A 174 7.16 7.45 1.00
CA ILE A 174 7.70 6.21 1.56
C ILE A 174 7.96 6.32 3.06
N ASN A 175 8.55 7.44 3.50
CA ASN A 175 8.93 7.66 4.89
C ASN A 175 8.55 9.06 5.37
N VAL A 176 8.25 9.18 6.66
CA VAL A 176 8.24 10.49 7.31
C VAL A 176 9.68 10.97 7.40
N GLN A 177 9.97 12.07 6.74
CA GLN A 177 11.32 12.61 6.68
C GLN A 177 11.68 13.31 7.99
N PRO A 178 12.88 13.10 8.52
CA PRO A 178 13.36 13.84 9.68
C PRO A 178 13.52 15.31 9.32
N GLY A 179 13.36 16.22 10.32
CA GLY A 179 13.40 17.66 10.07
C GLY A 179 14.67 18.14 9.36
N ASN A 180 15.82 17.53 9.66
CA ASN A 180 17.10 17.86 9.02
C ASN A 180 17.17 17.46 7.53
N TYR A 181 16.29 16.63 7.03
CA TYR A 181 16.18 16.28 5.60
C TYR A 181 15.89 17.51 4.72
N PHE A 182 15.22 18.50 5.29
CA PHE A 182 14.82 19.71 4.59
C PHE A 182 15.83 20.85 4.74
N ASN A 183 16.90 20.66 5.55
CA ASN A 183 17.90 21.70 5.78
C ASN A 183 18.62 22.11 4.48
N GLY A 184 18.82 23.40 4.30
CA GLY A 184 19.48 23.97 3.12
C GLY A 184 18.62 24.01 1.85
N LYS A 185 17.37 23.54 1.90
CA LYS A 185 16.45 23.63 0.77
C LYS A 185 15.82 25.02 0.70
N THR A 186 15.77 25.56 -0.49
CA THR A 186 15.08 26.82 -0.76
C THR A 186 13.56 26.65 -0.68
N LYS A 187 12.84 27.76 -0.45
CA LYS A 187 11.36 27.75 -0.50
C LYS A 187 10.82 27.19 -1.80
N GLN A 188 11.51 27.45 -2.91
CA GLN A 188 11.14 26.92 -4.22
C GLN A 188 11.30 25.40 -4.32
N GLU A 189 12.39 24.84 -3.81
CA GLU A 189 12.61 23.39 -3.76
C GLU A 189 11.58 22.72 -2.86
N LEU A 190 11.30 23.29 -1.68
CA LEU A 190 10.28 22.81 -0.77
C LEU A 190 8.89 22.78 -1.43
N LYS A 191 8.54 23.86 -2.12
CA LYS A 191 7.30 23.98 -2.89
C LYS A 191 7.20 22.91 -3.98
N LEU A 192 8.28 22.68 -4.71
CA LEU A 192 8.33 21.61 -5.72
C LEU A 192 8.19 20.22 -5.11
N MET A 193 8.87 19.95 -4.00
CA MET A 193 8.76 18.67 -3.30
C MET A 193 7.32 18.37 -2.86
N ARG A 194 6.66 19.35 -2.22
CA ARG A 194 5.26 19.22 -1.81
C ARG A 194 4.32 19.00 -2.99
N ASN A 195 4.47 19.78 -4.05
CA ASN A 195 3.63 19.67 -5.23
C ASN A 195 3.94 18.41 -6.06
N THR A 196 5.13 17.80 -5.92
CA THR A 196 5.43 16.50 -6.53
C THR A 196 4.54 15.40 -5.94
N VAL A 197 4.27 15.41 -4.64
CA VAL A 197 3.32 14.47 -4.03
C VAL A 197 1.93 14.63 -4.66
N PHE A 198 1.45 15.86 -4.81
CA PHE A 198 0.16 16.11 -5.42
C PHE A 198 0.11 15.72 -6.91
N ALA A 199 1.19 15.99 -7.63
CA ALA A 199 1.32 15.64 -9.05
C ALA A 199 1.33 14.12 -9.27
N ASN A 200 1.91 13.34 -8.34
CA ASN A 200 1.89 11.88 -8.39
C ASN A 200 0.46 11.31 -8.40
N TYR A 201 -0.48 11.99 -7.75
CA TYR A 201 -1.90 11.64 -7.76
C TYR A 201 -2.69 12.27 -8.93
N GLY A 202 -2.02 13.05 -9.77
CA GLY A 202 -2.67 13.69 -10.92
C GLY A 202 -3.45 14.96 -10.58
N LEU A 203 -2.98 15.77 -9.60
CA LEU A 203 -3.58 17.06 -9.32
C LEU A 203 -3.51 17.98 -10.54
N LEU A 204 -4.65 18.57 -10.90
CA LEU A 204 -4.73 19.64 -11.87
C LEU A 204 -4.23 20.95 -11.23
N PHE A 205 -3.05 21.41 -11.66
CA PHE A 205 -2.56 22.71 -11.24
C PHE A 205 -3.23 23.84 -12.01
N GLN A 206 -3.18 25.04 -11.46
CA GLN A 206 -3.71 26.25 -12.09
C GLN A 206 -3.13 26.45 -13.49
N ALA A 207 -3.98 26.60 -14.49
CA ALA A 207 -3.60 26.79 -15.88
C ALA A 207 -2.68 28.03 -16.04
N GLY A 208 -1.59 27.89 -16.78
CA GLY A 208 -0.58 28.92 -16.96
C GLY A 208 0.31 29.17 -15.72
N GLY A 209 0.01 28.51 -14.61
CA GLY A 209 0.77 28.64 -13.35
C GLY A 209 2.12 27.96 -13.40
N GLU A 210 2.95 28.29 -12.41
CA GLU A 210 4.32 27.76 -12.30
C GLU A 210 4.37 26.24 -12.21
N MET A 211 3.50 25.64 -11.38
CA MET A 211 3.49 24.17 -11.18
C MET A 211 2.99 23.43 -12.43
N GLU A 212 1.98 23.95 -13.12
CA GLU A 212 1.57 23.37 -14.40
C GLU A 212 2.72 23.42 -15.41
N LYS A 213 3.39 24.57 -15.58
CA LYS A 213 4.53 24.73 -16.50
C LYS A 213 5.69 23.79 -16.16
N TYR A 214 5.90 23.49 -14.89
CA TYR A 214 6.94 22.56 -14.44
C TYR A 214 6.53 21.10 -14.72
N PHE A 215 5.35 20.69 -14.22
CA PHE A 215 4.94 19.29 -14.27
C PHE A 215 4.49 18.85 -15.68
N SER A 216 3.93 19.73 -16.49
CA SER A 216 3.55 19.40 -17.88
C SER A 216 4.71 18.92 -18.76
N LYS A 217 5.95 19.21 -18.36
CA LYS A 217 7.16 18.70 -19.02
C LYS A 217 7.56 17.29 -18.56
N LYS A 218 6.90 16.76 -17.55
CA LYS A 218 7.22 15.42 -16.99
C LYS A 218 6.39 14.35 -17.69
N ASN A 219 7.04 13.34 -18.23
CA ASN A 219 6.34 12.27 -18.95
C ASN A 219 5.34 11.51 -18.09
N TRP A 220 5.59 11.40 -16.78
CA TRP A 220 4.76 10.72 -15.81
C TRP A 220 3.57 11.55 -15.30
N TYR A 221 3.54 12.86 -15.50
CA TYR A 221 2.47 13.71 -15.00
C TYR A 221 1.23 13.63 -15.89
N ASN A 222 0.15 13.13 -15.33
CA ASN A 222 -1.13 13.05 -16.02
C ASN A 222 -2.24 13.63 -15.12
N PRO A 223 -2.60 14.91 -15.29
CA PRO A 223 -3.56 15.59 -14.44
C PRO A 223 -5.00 15.22 -14.80
N TYR A 224 -5.78 14.83 -13.78
CA TYR A 224 -7.20 14.50 -13.92
C TYR A 224 -8.04 14.81 -12.67
N LEU A 225 -7.40 15.11 -11.52
CA LEU A 225 -8.07 15.38 -10.26
C LEU A 225 -7.97 16.86 -9.89
N LYS A 226 -9.10 17.45 -9.47
CA LYS A 226 -9.13 18.80 -8.92
C LYS A 226 -8.69 18.88 -7.45
N ASP A 227 -8.82 17.79 -6.73
CA ASP A 227 -8.41 17.64 -5.33
C ASP A 227 -7.86 16.24 -5.09
N VAL A 228 -6.73 16.16 -4.39
CA VAL A 228 -6.05 14.91 -4.05
C VAL A 228 -6.00 14.65 -2.54
N SER A 229 -6.63 15.49 -1.72
CA SER A 229 -6.56 15.41 -0.25
C SER A 229 -7.00 14.04 0.29
N ASN A 230 -8.00 13.43 -0.32
CA ASN A 230 -8.51 12.13 0.08
C ASN A 230 -7.63 10.94 -0.31
N TYR A 231 -6.59 11.17 -1.11
CA TYR A 231 -5.66 10.15 -1.57
C TYR A 231 -4.38 10.10 -0.74
N LEU A 232 -4.06 11.19 -0.04
CA LEU A 232 -2.82 11.30 0.72
C LEU A 232 -2.76 10.31 1.88
N THR A 233 -1.59 9.69 2.06
CA THR A 233 -1.29 8.87 3.23
C THR A 233 -0.98 9.73 4.44
N ASP A 234 -0.99 9.14 5.64
CA ASP A 234 -0.53 9.79 6.87
C ASP A 234 0.95 10.22 6.78
N ILE A 235 1.77 9.44 6.04
CA ILE A 235 3.19 9.76 5.79
C ILE A 235 3.29 11.04 4.97
N GLU A 236 2.60 11.09 3.84
CA GLU A 236 2.60 12.24 2.95
C GLU A 236 2.05 13.49 3.64
N THR A 237 0.94 13.35 4.36
CA THR A 237 0.33 14.45 5.10
C THR A 237 1.31 15.05 6.11
N LYS A 238 2.03 14.22 6.88
CA LYS A 238 3.04 14.71 7.85
C LYS A 238 4.19 15.44 7.15
N ASN A 239 4.70 14.90 6.05
CA ASN A 239 5.76 15.52 5.27
C ASN A 239 5.31 16.86 4.66
N ILE A 240 4.12 16.89 4.07
CA ILE A 240 3.51 18.09 3.48
C ILE A 240 3.33 19.20 4.54
N LEU A 241 2.81 18.86 5.72
CA LEU A 241 2.65 19.82 6.83
C LEU A 241 4.00 20.36 7.32
N THR A 242 5.03 19.52 7.38
CA THR A 242 6.39 19.95 7.73
C THR A 242 6.93 20.94 6.70
N ILE A 243 6.81 20.62 5.41
CA ILE A 243 7.24 21.51 4.32
C ILE A 243 6.47 22.84 4.37
N ALA A 244 5.15 22.79 4.52
CA ALA A 244 4.32 24.00 4.55
C ALA A 244 4.71 24.97 5.67
N ARG A 245 5.14 24.46 6.83
CA ARG A 245 5.69 25.28 7.92
C ARG A 245 7.03 25.93 7.52
N LEU A 246 7.91 25.16 6.88
CA LEU A 246 9.23 25.65 6.46
C LEU A 246 9.14 26.69 5.34
N GLU A 247 8.16 26.58 4.45
CA GLU A 247 7.89 27.57 3.39
C GLU A 247 7.49 28.96 3.98
N GLN A 248 6.98 29.00 5.22
CA GLN A 248 6.57 30.23 5.89
C GLN A 248 7.72 30.94 6.65
N LEU A 249 8.81 30.23 6.92
CA LEU A 249 10.01 30.79 7.55
C LEU A 249 10.89 31.52 6.53
#